data_c00b994920c847b7dfd64af2f6356bc5
#
_entry.id   c00b994920c847b7dfd64af2f6356bc5
#
_cell.length_a   1.000
_cell.length_b   1.000
_cell.length_c   1.000
_cell.angle_alpha   90.00
_cell.angle_beta   90.00
_cell.angle_gamma   90.00
#
_symmetry.space_group_name_H-M   'P 1'
#
loop_
_entity.id
_entity.type
_entity.pdbx_description
1 polymer ?
#
loop_
_entity_poly.entity_id
_entity_poly.type
_entity_poly.pdbx_seq_one_letter_code
_entity_poly.pdbx_strand_id
1 'polypeptide(L)'
;MRAAMGGSVPGGACSLCDMPEAARRPWAVVLSSDLVGLGAVRSLHAGGVPTIVVMLDPLEPARASRYGHKILVPKSHDVEGALLDALAEVNREPRPVLIPTSDHLVHFVAKHRAHLEVHYRCCIPPDAAINIAMDKAQDTQLLQGTEIPLPKTVQMLPASPAELVRQLGLPIIVKPRTHVDKEGLGWRNVIIRSVADADAFYRTSGAVLGRVIAQELIPGPDEALWECICLFNAESEIARAFTFRKLSTMPAHYGATSRGRSERNDALVALAALVGRQFNYTGIADIDVKYDARDGRYKYLELNPRLGVCHYFGTRCGKNVTLDAYRLACGEDLPADSPQVEGRTYLAVLEEIGGRLQNGDSLLAVLRGLLVALAHRPVGAYFASDDVWPGPFAVLRICYRLLARAWRGELGAVFTKQFTRADERRRAEDSNLYGVAPSGFQGPEHAATSRREQTPAATSPRPASTSA
;
A
#
# COMPACT_ATOMS: atom_id res chain seq x y z
N MET A 1 -27.05 -48.75 11.21
CA MET A 1 -26.92 -48.67 9.74
C MET A 1 -26.24 -47.34 9.39
N ARG A 2 -24.94 -47.36 9.14
CA ARG A 2 -24.15 -46.26 8.64
C ARG A 2 -24.02 -46.45 7.13
N ALA A 3 -24.52 -45.51 6.34
CA ALA A 3 -24.28 -45.46 4.91
C ALA A 3 -23.28 -44.35 4.63
N ALA A 4 -22.12 -44.73 4.12
CA ALA A 4 -21.07 -43.85 3.62
C ALA A 4 -21.52 -43.31 2.27
N MET A 5 -21.51 -42.00 2.13
CA MET A 5 -21.53 -41.32 0.81
C MET A 5 -20.12 -40.82 0.48
N GLY A 6 -19.38 -41.69 -0.20
CA GLY A 6 -18.15 -41.30 -0.88
C GLY A 6 -18.49 -40.75 -2.26
N GLY A 7 -18.48 -39.43 -2.40
CA GLY A 7 -18.55 -38.78 -3.68
C GLY A 7 -17.12 -38.53 -4.21
N SER A 8 -16.67 -39.37 -5.12
CA SER A 8 -15.46 -39.15 -5.89
C SER A 8 -15.64 -37.96 -6.84
N VAL A 9 -14.84 -36.90 -6.67
CA VAL A 9 -14.71 -35.84 -7.63
C VAL A 9 -14.01 -36.39 -8.88
N PRO A 10 -14.54 -36.19 -10.10
CA PRO A 10 -13.85 -36.66 -11.30
C PRO A 10 -12.56 -35.84 -11.49
N GLY A 11 -11.42 -36.54 -11.38
CA GLY A 11 -10.12 -35.99 -11.74
C GLY A 11 -10.05 -35.78 -13.25
N GLY A 12 -10.29 -34.56 -13.71
CA GLY A 12 -9.89 -34.13 -15.03
C GLY A 12 -8.36 -34.11 -15.07
N ALA A 13 -7.75 -35.09 -15.71
CA ALA A 13 -6.33 -35.11 -15.96
C ALA A 13 -5.94 -33.83 -16.71
N CYS A 14 -5.09 -33.00 -16.09
CA CYS A 14 -4.55 -31.81 -16.70
C CYS A 14 -3.68 -32.22 -17.88
N SER A 15 -4.01 -31.80 -19.12
CA SER A 15 -3.28 -32.09 -20.36
C SER A 15 -1.81 -31.64 -20.38
N LEU A 16 -1.35 -30.98 -19.31
CA LEU A 16 0.05 -30.60 -19.07
C LEU A 16 0.92 -31.78 -18.58
N CYS A 17 0.31 -32.92 -18.14
CA CYS A 17 1.08 -34.07 -17.69
C CYS A 17 1.73 -34.85 -18.85
N ASP A 18 1.30 -34.65 -20.08
CA ASP A 18 1.77 -35.38 -21.25
C ASP A 18 2.90 -34.70 -22.03
N MET A 19 3.37 -33.51 -21.59
CA MET A 19 4.51 -32.85 -22.21
C MET A 19 5.85 -33.45 -21.72
N PRO A 20 6.88 -33.55 -22.61
CA PRO A 20 8.22 -33.94 -22.16
C PRO A 20 8.71 -33.04 -21.04
N GLU A 21 9.35 -33.61 -20.04
CA GLU A 21 9.79 -32.91 -18.80
C GLU A 21 10.67 -31.67 -19.11
N ALA A 22 11.50 -31.73 -20.15
CA ALA A 22 12.32 -30.61 -20.63
C ALA A 22 11.55 -29.45 -21.27
N ALA A 23 10.26 -29.62 -21.60
CA ALA A 23 9.40 -28.61 -22.20
C ALA A 23 8.41 -27.99 -21.23
N ARG A 24 8.41 -28.41 -19.96
CA ARG A 24 7.49 -27.90 -18.93
C ARG A 24 8.04 -26.64 -18.32
N ARG A 25 7.29 -25.53 -18.42
CA ARG A 25 7.61 -24.31 -17.68
C ARG A 25 7.52 -24.54 -16.17
N PRO A 26 8.48 -24.01 -15.38
CA PRO A 26 8.35 -24.03 -13.93
C PRO A 26 7.01 -23.42 -13.46
N TRP A 27 6.45 -23.95 -12.40
CA TRP A 27 5.27 -23.34 -11.79
C TRP A 27 5.63 -22.04 -11.09
N ALA A 28 4.72 -21.08 -11.06
CA ALA A 28 4.81 -19.96 -10.14
C ALA A 28 4.04 -20.28 -8.86
N VAL A 29 4.65 -20.09 -7.70
CA VAL A 29 4.01 -20.19 -6.39
C VAL A 29 3.89 -18.76 -5.84
N VAL A 30 2.67 -18.24 -5.84
CA VAL A 30 2.35 -16.91 -5.34
C VAL A 30 1.95 -17.02 -3.88
N LEU A 31 2.78 -16.45 -2.98
CA LEU A 31 2.37 -16.20 -1.61
C LEU A 31 1.46 -14.98 -1.62
N SER A 32 0.15 -15.22 -1.55
CA SER A 32 -0.88 -14.22 -1.84
C SER A 32 -1.15 -13.32 -0.64
N SER A 33 -1.27 -12.03 -0.91
CA SER A 33 -1.76 -11.03 0.02
C SER A 33 -2.66 -10.04 -0.71
N ASP A 34 -3.96 -10.12 -0.44
CA ASP A 34 -5.02 -9.22 -0.91
C ASP A 34 -4.97 -8.93 -2.43
N LEU A 35 -5.07 -7.68 -2.84
CA LEU A 35 -5.08 -7.27 -4.26
C LEU A 35 -3.78 -7.57 -4.99
N VAL A 36 -2.65 -7.52 -4.30
CA VAL A 36 -1.34 -7.79 -4.92
C VAL A 36 -1.26 -9.26 -5.36
N GLY A 37 -1.72 -10.18 -4.50
CA GLY A 37 -1.80 -11.60 -4.84
C GLY A 37 -2.73 -11.87 -6.03
N LEU A 38 -3.93 -11.27 -6.03
CA LEU A 38 -4.87 -11.39 -7.16
C LEU A 38 -4.27 -10.87 -8.46
N GLY A 39 -3.61 -9.70 -8.40
CA GLY A 39 -2.93 -9.12 -9.55
C GLY A 39 -1.81 -9.99 -10.09
N ALA A 40 -1.01 -10.61 -9.20
CA ALA A 40 0.09 -11.50 -9.59
C ALA A 40 -0.43 -12.74 -10.34
N VAL A 41 -1.47 -13.36 -9.83
CA VAL A 41 -2.11 -14.52 -10.49
C VAL A 41 -2.62 -14.18 -11.89
N ARG A 42 -3.29 -13.04 -12.04
CA ARG A 42 -3.79 -12.56 -13.35
C ARG A 42 -2.65 -12.22 -14.32
N SER A 43 -1.58 -11.60 -13.81
CA SER A 43 -0.41 -11.25 -14.62
C SER A 43 0.35 -12.46 -15.12
N LEU A 44 0.51 -13.50 -14.29
CA LEU A 44 1.13 -14.77 -14.66
C LEU A 44 0.25 -15.56 -15.63
N HIS A 45 -1.07 -15.62 -15.40
CA HIS A 45 -2.01 -16.26 -16.32
C HIS A 45 -1.97 -15.63 -17.71
N ALA A 46 -1.87 -14.30 -17.82
CA ALA A 46 -1.73 -13.61 -19.09
C ALA A 46 -0.47 -14.04 -19.89
N GLY A 47 0.55 -14.57 -19.20
CA GLY A 47 1.75 -15.17 -19.80
C GLY A 47 1.68 -16.69 -19.98
N GLY A 48 0.54 -17.33 -19.67
CA GLY A 48 0.39 -18.78 -19.74
C GLY A 48 1.19 -19.56 -18.68
N VAL A 49 1.54 -18.93 -17.55
CA VAL A 49 2.33 -19.55 -16.47
C VAL A 49 1.41 -20.36 -15.56
N PRO A 50 1.67 -21.66 -15.34
CA PRO A 50 0.94 -22.45 -14.37
C PRO A 50 1.22 -21.92 -12.96
N THR A 51 0.15 -21.65 -12.19
CA THR A 51 0.28 -20.91 -10.92
C THR A 51 -0.39 -21.66 -9.77
N ILE A 52 0.28 -21.72 -8.62
CA ILE A 52 -0.25 -22.10 -7.31
C ILE A 52 -0.36 -20.85 -6.45
N VAL A 53 -1.48 -20.68 -5.75
CA VAL A 53 -1.79 -19.55 -4.89
C VAL A 53 -1.87 -20.02 -3.46
N VAL A 54 -0.87 -19.67 -2.67
CA VAL A 54 -0.81 -20.01 -1.24
C VAL A 54 -1.34 -18.82 -0.45
N MET A 55 -2.37 -19.03 0.35
CA MET A 55 -3.10 -17.99 1.08
C MET A 55 -3.12 -18.27 2.57
N LEU A 56 -2.92 -17.23 3.37
CA LEU A 56 -3.04 -17.27 4.84
C LEU A 56 -4.45 -16.87 5.31
N ASP A 57 -5.16 -16.03 4.57
CA ASP A 57 -6.54 -15.59 4.89
C ASP A 57 -7.54 -16.26 3.93
N PRO A 58 -8.53 -17.03 4.45
CA PRO A 58 -9.56 -17.62 3.60
C PRO A 58 -10.44 -16.60 2.87
N LEU A 59 -10.36 -15.33 3.27
CA LEU A 59 -11.13 -14.24 2.67
C LEU A 59 -10.32 -13.44 1.65
N GLU A 60 -9.18 -13.92 1.18
CA GLU A 60 -8.42 -13.26 0.13
C GLU A 60 -9.14 -13.26 -1.23
N PRO A 61 -9.14 -12.13 -1.96
CA PRO A 61 -9.80 -12.04 -3.27
C PRO A 61 -9.30 -13.06 -4.29
N ALA A 62 -8.01 -13.41 -4.23
CA ALA A 62 -7.39 -14.42 -5.09
C ALA A 62 -8.06 -15.81 -4.98
N ARG A 63 -8.71 -16.12 -3.84
CA ARG A 63 -9.47 -17.35 -3.66
C ARG A 63 -10.61 -17.51 -4.67
N ALA A 64 -11.26 -16.41 -5.01
CA ALA A 64 -12.39 -16.41 -5.94
C ALA A 64 -11.96 -16.28 -7.41
N SER A 65 -10.69 -16.03 -7.69
CA SER A 65 -10.17 -16.01 -9.05
C SER A 65 -10.32 -17.38 -9.71
N ARG A 66 -10.68 -17.40 -10.99
CA ARG A 66 -10.69 -18.63 -11.79
C ARG A 66 -9.29 -19.17 -12.11
N TYR A 67 -8.25 -18.39 -11.88
CA TYR A 67 -6.86 -18.69 -12.23
C TYR A 67 -6.07 -19.22 -11.04
N GLY A 68 -5.14 -20.14 -11.33
CA GLY A 68 -4.24 -20.75 -10.36
C GLY A 68 -4.92 -21.78 -9.44
N HIS A 69 -4.15 -22.72 -8.93
CA HIS A 69 -4.57 -23.70 -7.91
C HIS A 69 -4.46 -23.07 -6.53
N LYS A 70 -5.50 -23.16 -5.70
CA LYS A 70 -5.59 -22.49 -4.40
C LYS A 70 -5.21 -23.44 -3.28
N ILE A 71 -4.31 -22.98 -2.42
CA ILE A 71 -3.93 -23.66 -1.18
C ILE A 71 -4.16 -22.68 -0.04
N LEU A 72 -4.95 -23.09 0.93
CA LEU A 72 -5.16 -22.32 2.15
C LEU A 72 -4.30 -22.94 3.26
N VAL A 73 -3.37 -22.16 3.77
CA VAL A 73 -2.55 -22.57 4.91
C VAL A 73 -3.45 -22.71 6.15
N PRO A 74 -3.38 -23.85 6.87
CA PRO A 74 -4.14 -24.03 8.10
C PRO A 74 -3.81 -22.93 9.13
N LYS A 75 -4.82 -22.51 9.89
CA LYS A 75 -4.58 -21.61 11.02
C LYS A 75 -3.69 -22.29 12.05
N SER A 76 -2.58 -21.63 12.39
CA SER A 76 -1.59 -22.10 13.36
C SER A 76 -1.14 -20.96 14.26
N HIS A 77 -0.70 -21.25 15.48
CA HIS A 77 0.06 -20.30 16.30
C HIS A 77 1.45 -20.08 15.73
N ASP A 78 2.05 -21.10 15.12
CA ASP A 78 3.25 -21.02 14.29
C ASP A 78 2.84 -20.86 12.81
N VAL A 79 2.65 -19.61 12.39
CA VAL A 79 2.26 -19.28 11.03
C VAL A 79 3.39 -19.56 10.04
N GLU A 80 4.64 -19.32 10.45
CA GLU A 80 5.82 -19.56 9.60
C GLU A 80 6.02 -21.07 9.35
N GLY A 81 5.93 -21.89 10.40
CA GLY A 81 6.03 -23.35 10.26
C GLY A 81 4.93 -23.90 9.36
N ALA A 82 3.67 -23.48 9.57
CA ALA A 82 2.56 -23.90 8.72
C ALA A 82 2.74 -23.48 7.25
N LEU A 83 3.35 -22.33 7.01
CA LEU A 83 3.64 -21.87 5.65
C LEU A 83 4.78 -22.68 5.02
N LEU A 84 5.82 -23.04 5.77
CA LEU A 84 6.89 -23.94 5.30
C LEU A 84 6.34 -25.32 4.94
N ASP A 85 5.47 -25.89 5.78
CA ASP A 85 4.83 -27.18 5.52
C ASP A 85 4.00 -27.13 4.22
N ALA A 86 3.18 -26.08 4.05
CA ALA A 86 2.41 -25.89 2.83
C ALA A 86 3.29 -25.72 1.58
N LEU A 87 4.45 -25.07 1.72
CA LEU A 87 5.43 -24.97 0.63
C LEU A 87 6.08 -26.32 0.34
N ALA A 88 6.40 -27.12 1.34
CA ALA A 88 6.96 -28.45 1.14
C ALA A 88 6.01 -29.37 0.34
N GLU A 89 4.68 -29.27 0.57
CA GLU A 89 3.66 -30.03 -0.17
C GLU A 89 3.55 -29.63 -1.65
N VAL A 90 3.86 -28.38 -1.99
CA VAL A 90 3.74 -27.88 -3.37
C VAL A 90 5.04 -27.85 -4.15
N ASN A 91 6.12 -28.31 -3.53
CA ASN A 91 7.41 -28.49 -4.19
C ASN A 91 7.30 -29.50 -5.34
N ARG A 92 7.85 -29.18 -6.50
CA ARG A 92 7.84 -30.02 -7.71
C ARG A 92 8.97 -29.64 -8.68
N GLU A 93 9.25 -30.53 -9.61
CA GLU A 93 10.21 -30.27 -10.68
C GLU A 93 9.51 -29.83 -11.98
N PRO A 94 10.09 -28.91 -12.76
CA PRO A 94 11.29 -28.12 -12.42
C PRO A 94 11.03 -27.11 -11.30
N ARG A 95 12.06 -26.76 -10.51
CA ARG A 95 11.94 -25.89 -9.34
C ARG A 95 11.04 -24.68 -9.60
N PRO A 96 9.95 -24.49 -8.81
CA PRO A 96 9.03 -23.39 -9.01
C PRO A 96 9.64 -22.02 -8.69
N VAL A 97 9.04 -20.97 -9.23
CA VAL A 97 9.36 -19.58 -8.87
C VAL A 97 8.45 -19.13 -7.74
N LEU A 98 9.04 -18.74 -6.59
CA LEU A 98 8.34 -18.27 -5.41
C LEU A 98 8.23 -16.75 -5.43
N ILE A 99 7.00 -16.22 -5.43
CA ILE A 99 6.68 -14.80 -5.54
C ILE A 99 5.90 -14.33 -4.32
N PRO A 100 6.54 -13.68 -3.33
CA PRO A 100 5.85 -13.07 -2.20
C PRO A 100 5.22 -11.73 -2.63
N THR A 101 4.02 -11.42 -2.08
CA THR A 101 3.24 -10.25 -2.48
C THR A 101 2.98 -9.24 -1.35
N SER A 102 3.65 -9.37 -0.22
CA SER A 102 3.61 -8.39 0.87
C SER A 102 4.94 -8.30 1.60
N ASP A 103 5.14 -7.23 2.37
CA ASP A 103 6.37 -7.00 3.14
C ASP A 103 6.66 -8.16 4.11
N HIS A 104 5.64 -8.67 4.82
CA HIS A 104 5.78 -9.86 5.68
C HIS A 104 6.23 -11.11 4.94
N LEU A 105 5.65 -11.33 3.76
CA LEU A 105 5.98 -12.51 2.96
C LEU A 105 7.37 -12.40 2.34
N VAL A 106 7.81 -11.19 1.97
CA VAL A 106 9.21 -10.95 1.56
C VAL A 106 10.16 -11.21 2.72
N HIS A 107 9.84 -10.70 3.92
CA HIS A 107 10.64 -10.96 5.12
C HIS A 107 10.69 -12.45 5.47
N PHE A 108 9.56 -13.16 5.39
CA PHE A 108 9.49 -14.60 5.57
C PHE A 108 10.42 -15.34 4.61
N VAL A 109 10.34 -15.03 3.30
CA VAL A 109 11.20 -15.68 2.28
C VAL A 109 12.67 -15.35 2.52
N ALA A 110 13.01 -14.11 2.86
CA ALA A 110 14.39 -13.70 3.17
C ALA A 110 14.92 -14.44 4.41
N LYS A 111 14.14 -14.53 5.48
CA LYS A 111 14.50 -15.25 6.71
C LYS A 111 14.78 -16.73 6.47
N HIS A 112 14.02 -17.36 5.58
CA HIS A 112 14.13 -18.77 5.27
C HIS A 112 14.83 -19.04 3.93
N ARG A 113 15.54 -18.06 3.35
CA ARG A 113 16.14 -18.11 2.01
C ARG A 113 16.95 -19.38 1.77
N ALA A 114 17.89 -19.68 2.64
CA ALA A 114 18.79 -20.85 2.49
C ALA A 114 18.01 -22.17 2.40
N HIS A 115 16.92 -22.30 3.14
CA HIS A 115 16.05 -23.46 3.08
C HIS A 115 15.18 -23.49 1.81
N LEU A 116 14.57 -22.34 1.47
CA LEU A 116 13.66 -22.25 0.34
C LEU A 116 14.36 -22.34 -1.01
N GLU A 117 15.57 -21.81 -1.16
CA GLU A 117 16.31 -21.83 -2.44
C GLU A 117 16.79 -23.25 -2.83
N VAL A 118 16.74 -24.23 -1.93
CA VAL A 118 16.94 -25.62 -2.29
C VAL A 118 15.79 -26.11 -3.22
N HIS A 119 14.59 -25.64 -2.99
CA HIS A 119 13.37 -26.14 -3.64
C HIS A 119 12.71 -25.13 -4.58
N TYR A 120 13.04 -23.84 -4.45
CA TYR A 120 12.41 -22.74 -5.16
C TYR A 120 13.44 -21.82 -5.79
N ARG A 121 13.02 -21.07 -6.79
CA ARG A 121 13.70 -19.88 -7.30
C ARG A 121 13.04 -18.68 -6.63
N CYS A 122 13.66 -18.11 -5.59
CA CYS A 122 13.06 -17.04 -4.81
C CYS A 122 13.12 -15.71 -5.57
N CYS A 123 11.95 -15.19 -5.95
CA CYS A 123 11.85 -13.92 -6.67
C CYS A 123 11.78 -12.75 -5.65
N ILE A 124 12.88 -12.53 -4.95
CA ILE A 124 13.06 -11.44 -3.99
C ILE A 124 14.44 -10.80 -4.14
N PRO A 125 14.59 -9.53 -3.73
CA PRO A 125 15.88 -8.83 -3.78
C PRO A 125 16.93 -9.45 -2.85
N PRO A 126 18.21 -9.01 -2.92
CA PRO A 126 19.23 -9.38 -1.93
C PRO A 126 18.82 -8.95 -0.51
N ASP A 127 19.21 -9.76 0.50
CA ASP A 127 18.81 -9.51 1.90
C ASP A 127 19.26 -8.14 2.41
N ALA A 128 20.43 -7.67 1.98
CA ALA A 128 20.92 -6.34 2.33
C ALA A 128 19.98 -5.23 1.81
N ALA A 129 19.52 -5.34 0.57
CA ALA A 129 18.58 -4.40 -0.03
C ALA A 129 17.20 -4.45 0.66
N ILE A 130 16.70 -5.67 0.99
CA ILE A 130 15.47 -5.85 1.74
C ILE A 130 15.53 -5.17 3.10
N ASN A 131 16.59 -5.41 3.87
CA ASN A 131 16.77 -4.87 5.21
C ASN A 131 16.80 -3.34 5.21
N ILE A 132 17.48 -2.73 4.23
CA ILE A 132 17.53 -1.28 4.09
C ILE A 132 16.15 -0.74 3.68
N ALA A 133 15.54 -1.29 2.65
CA ALA A 133 14.23 -0.83 2.14
C ALA A 133 13.10 -0.94 3.18
N MET A 134 13.17 -1.93 4.06
CA MET A 134 12.16 -2.12 5.12
C MET A 134 12.36 -1.24 6.35
N ASP A 135 13.48 -0.51 6.47
CA ASP A 135 13.76 0.44 7.55
C ASP A 135 13.91 1.86 6.98
N LYS A 136 12.90 2.70 7.14
CA LYS A 136 12.86 4.07 6.58
C LYS A 136 14.01 4.96 7.04
N ALA A 137 14.62 4.67 8.19
CA ALA A 137 15.80 5.41 8.64
C ALA A 137 17.03 4.97 7.84
N GLN A 138 17.24 3.66 7.65
CA GLN A 138 18.35 3.14 6.84
C GLN A 138 18.20 3.50 5.36
N ASP A 139 16.98 3.41 4.81
CA ASP A 139 16.65 3.84 3.46
C ASP A 139 17.04 5.32 3.24
N THR A 140 16.56 6.22 4.09
CA THR A 140 16.93 7.65 4.01
C THR A 140 18.45 7.85 4.21
N GLN A 141 19.08 7.13 5.12
CA GLN A 141 20.51 7.25 5.39
C GLN A 141 21.36 6.84 4.19
N LEU A 142 20.99 5.75 3.51
CA LEU A 142 21.68 5.28 2.30
C LEU A 142 21.67 6.33 1.19
N LEU A 143 20.53 7.01 1.03
CA LEU A 143 20.32 7.96 -0.06
C LEU A 143 20.75 9.39 0.30
N GLN A 144 21.03 9.68 1.56
CA GLN A 144 21.42 11.02 2.01
C GLN A 144 22.77 11.41 1.43
N GLY A 145 22.85 12.63 0.86
CA GLY A 145 24.09 13.14 0.23
C GLY A 145 24.29 12.67 -1.22
N THR A 146 23.40 11.84 -1.76
CA THR A 146 23.37 11.49 -3.18
C THR A 146 22.63 12.55 -4.00
N GLU A 147 22.59 12.38 -5.33
CA GLU A 147 21.81 13.23 -6.25
C GLU A 147 20.29 13.00 -6.18
N ILE A 148 19.84 11.96 -5.45
CA ILE A 148 18.43 11.59 -5.31
C ILE A 148 17.72 12.62 -4.41
N PRO A 149 16.68 13.32 -4.91
CA PRO A 149 15.97 14.29 -4.10
C PRO A 149 15.15 13.62 -3.00
N LEU A 150 15.44 13.97 -1.76
CA LEU A 150 14.73 13.47 -0.57
C LEU A 150 13.93 14.60 0.10
N PRO A 151 12.82 14.31 0.77
CA PRO A 151 12.27 15.21 1.77
C PRO A 151 13.25 15.37 2.94
N LYS A 152 13.28 16.54 3.58
CA LYS A 152 14.04 16.71 4.83
C LYS A 152 13.54 15.67 5.83
N THR A 153 14.46 14.91 6.42
CA THR A 153 14.12 13.79 7.31
C THR A 153 14.95 13.83 8.59
N VAL A 154 14.28 13.64 9.70
CA VAL A 154 14.88 13.39 11.01
C VAL A 154 14.67 11.90 11.34
N GLN A 155 15.75 11.15 11.34
CA GLN A 155 15.72 9.69 11.54
C GLN A 155 15.58 9.31 13.02
N MET A 156 16.06 10.15 13.91
CA MET A 156 15.93 10.02 15.36
C MET A 156 15.35 11.32 15.91
N LEU A 157 14.15 11.27 16.44
CA LEU A 157 13.47 12.46 16.91
C LEU A 157 14.23 13.10 18.08
N PRO A 158 14.47 14.44 18.06
CA PRO A 158 15.13 15.16 19.14
C PRO A 158 14.27 15.12 20.41
N ALA A 159 14.89 15.38 21.56
CA ALA A 159 14.17 15.41 22.85
C ALA A 159 13.12 16.53 22.94
N SER A 160 13.27 17.59 22.14
CA SER A 160 12.39 18.76 22.15
C SER A 160 11.50 18.83 20.90
N PRO A 161 10.18 18.99 21.03
CA PRO A 161 9.29 19.22 19.91
C PRO A 161 9.61 20.51 19.15
N ALA A 162 10.05 21.56 19.84
CA ALA A 162 10.48 22.82 19.19
C ALA A 162 11.69 22.62 18.28
N GLU A 163 12.63 21.78 18.70
CA GLU A 163 13.80 21.43 17.90
C GLU A 163 13.40 20.67 16.63
N LEU A 164 12.46 19.73 16.72
CA LEU A 164 11.92 19.02 15.55
C LEU A 164 11.30 19.99 14.55
N VAL A 165 10.47 20.93 15.02
CA VAL A 165 9.85 21.96 14.18
C VAL A 165 10.90 22.87 13.56
N ARG A 166 11.96 23.23 14.30
CA ARG A 166 13.06 24.07 13.78
C ARG A 166 13.83 23.36 12.66
N GLN A 167 14.06 22.06 12.75
CA GLN A 167 14.80 21.27 11.76
C GLN A 167 14.01 21.07 10.47
N LEU A 168 12.72 20.72 10.58
CA LEU A 168 11.91 20.30 9.43
C LEU A 168 11.00 21.41 8.86
N GLY A 169 10.64 22.41 9.68
CA GLY A 169 9.52 23.30 9.37
C GLY A 169 8.18 22.60 9.57
N LEU A 170 7.10 23.29 9.28
CA LEU A 170 5.72 22.74 9.32
C LEU A 170 5.11 22.81 7.92
N PRO A 171 4.24 21.88 7.57
CA PRO A 171 3.81 20.68 8.33
C PRO A 171 4.83 19.54 8.28
N ILE A 172 4.77 18.63 9.29
CA ILE A 172 5.63 17.45 9.44
C ILE A 172 4.78 16.19 9.36
N ILE A 173 5.29 15.14 8.70
CA ILE A 173 4.72 13.80 8.75
C ILE A 173 5.62 12.89 9.58
N VAL A 174 5.04 12.26 10.61
CA VAL A 174 5.70 11.24 11.44
C VAL A 174 5.23 9.87 10.97
N LYS A 175 6.18 8.99 10.70
CA LYS A 175 5.93 7.63 10.17
C LYS A 175 6.56 6.58 11.08
N PRO A 176 5.94 5.40 11.28
CA PRO A 176 6.63 4.24 11.83
C PRO A 176 7.90 3.93 11.02
N ARG A 177 8.98 3.60 11.72
CA ARG A 177 10.28 3.33 11.12
C ARG A 177 10.24 2.07 10.27
N THR A 178 9.69 1.00 10.85
CA THR A 178 9.59 -0.31 10.20
C THR A 178 8.13 -0.77 10.10
N HIS A 179 7.91 -1.88 9.38
CA HIS A 179 6.59 -2.49 9.31
C HIS A 179 6.15 -3.08 10.67
N VAL A 180 7.07 -3.66 11.42
CA VAL A 180 6.83 -4.16 12.79
C VAL A 180 6.45 -3.02 13.73
N ASP A 181 7.12 -1.87 13.61
CA ASP A 181 6.76 -0.69 14.39
C ASP A 181 5.35 -0.19 14.06
N LYS A 182 4.97 -0.18 12.78
CA LYS A 182 3.63 0.20 12.34
C LYS A 182 2.53 -0.66 12.97
N GLU A 183 2.73 -1.97 13.08
CA GLU A 183 1.80 -2.87 13.74
C GLU A 183 1.72 -2.62 15.23
N GLY A 184 2.86 -2.49 15.89
CA GLY A 184 2.93 -2.24 17.31
C GLY A 184 2.38 -0.87 17.73
N LEU A 185 2.41 0.14 16.86
CA LEU A 185 1.88 1.48 17.12
C LEU A 185 0.38 1.60 16.82
N GLY A 186 -0.16 0.76 15.94
CA GLY A 186 -1.56 0.77 15.55
C GLY A 186 -1.99 1.97 14.69
N TRP A 187 -1.04 2.78 14.20
CA TRP A 187 -1.27 3.89 13.28
C TRP A 187 -0.21 3.92 12.15
N ARG A 188 -0.53 4.56 11.02
CA ARG A 188 0.37 4.64 9.85
C ARG A 188 1.19 5.92 9.83
N ASN A 189 0.54 7.05 10.01
CA ASN A 189 1.16 8.38 9.93
C ASN A 189 0.49 9.32 10.94
N VAL A 190 1.26 10.28 11.46
CA VAL A 190 0.75 11.41 12.23
C VAL A 190 1.21 12.69 11.56
N ILE A 191 0.28 13.62 11.33
CA ILE A 191 0.60 14.92 10.73
C ILE A 191 0.64 15.96 11.85
N ILE A 192 1.75 16.70 11.91
CA ILE A 192 2.00 17.80 12.84
C ILE A 192 1.96 19.10 12.05
N ARG A 193 0.95 19.94 12.30
CA ARG A 193 0.73 21.20 11.56
C ARG A 193 1.07 22.42 12.37
N SER A 194 1.17 22.29 13.69
CA SER A 194 1.46 23.38 14.62
C SER A 194 2.44 22.93 15.69
N VAL A 195 3.05 23.90 16.38
CA VAL A 195 3.87 23.63 17.56
C VAL A 195 3.05 22.91 18.64
N ALA A 196 1.78 23.27 18.80
CA ALA A 196 0.88 22.62 19.75
C ALA A 196 0.63 21.13 19.42
N ASP A 197 0.55 20.78 18.12
CA ASP A 197 0.46 19.38 17.68
C ASP A 197 1.75 18.63 18.01
N ALA A 198 2.91 19.25 17.81
CA ALA A 198 4.20 18.66 18.17
C ALA A 198 4.27 18.38 19.67
N ASP A 199 3.90 19.34 20.50
CA ASP A 199 3.85 19.18 21.96
C ASP A 199 2.87 18.06 22.37
N ALA A 200 1.70 17.99 21.75
CA ALA A 200 0.72 16.93 21.99
C ALA A 200 1.26 15.56 21.59
N PHE A 201 1.89 15.45 20.43
CA PHE A 201 2.51 14.21 19.96
C PHE A 201 3.59 13.71 20.94
N TYR A 202 4.50 14.58 21.38
CA TYR A 202 5.56 14.21 22.33
C TYR A 202 5.01 13.78 23.68
N ARG A 203 3.97 14.46 24.20
CA ARG A 203 3.32 14.07 25.47
C ARG A 203 2.67 12.70 25.40
N THR A 204 2.04 12.37 24.28
CA THR A 204 1.29 11.10 24.12
C THR A 204 2.12 9.95 23.59
N SER A 205 3.25 10.24 22.94
CA SER A 205 4.05 9.27 22.18
C SER A 205 5.50 9.18 22.65
N GLY A 206 5.86 9.74 23.82
CA GLY A 206 7.25 9.77 24.32
C GLY A 206 7.93 8.41 24.36
N ALA A 207 7.19 7.35 24.71
CA ALA A 207 7.72 5.98 24.75
C ALA A 207 8.05 5.36 23.37
N VAL A 208 7.61 5.97 22.27
CA VAL A 208 7.75 5.41 20.92
C VAL A 208 8.60 6.26 19.96
N LEU A 209 9.23 7.33 20.47
CA LEU A 209 10.02 8.26 19.65
C LEU A 209 11.18 7.57 18.92
N GLY A 210 11.76 6.50 19.47
CA GLY A 210 12.80 5.69 18.83
C GLY A 210 12.31 4.73 17.72
N ARG A 211 10.98 4.60 17.57
CA ARG A 211 10.33 3.68 16.61
C ARG A 211 9.72 4.41 15.40
N VAL A 212 10.00 5.70 15.28
CA VAL A 212 9.44 6.56 14.24
C VAL A 212 10.52 7.42 13.58
N ILE A 213 10.25 7.86 12.37
CA ILE A 213 10.97 8.95 11.69
C ILE A 213 10.04 10.12 11.50
N ALA A 214 10.60 11.31 11.34
CA ALA A 214 9.84 12.51 10.98
C ALA A 214 10.39 13.12 9.68
N GLN A 215 9.49 13.53 8.79
CA GLN A 215 9.84 14.13 7.51
C GLN A 215 9.05 15.44 7.31
N GLU A 216 9.61 16.39 6.53
CA GLU A 216 8.78 17.47 6.01
C GLU A 216 7.65 16.88 5.16
N LEU A 217 6.46 17.42 5.30
CA LEU A 217 5.35 17.04 4.44
C LEU A 217 5.45 17.80 3.11
N ILE A 218 5.75 17.08 2.03
CA ILE A 218 5.76 17.68 0.69
C ILE A 218 4.34 18.14 0.34
N PRO A 219 4.11 19.43 0.06
CA PRO A 219 2.78 19.95 -0.27
C PRO A 219 2.29 19.44 -1.62
N GLY A 220 1.01 19.59 -1.87
CA GLY A 220 0.37 19.22 -3.13
C GLY A 220 -0.65 18.09 -2.99
N PRO A 221 -1.60 18.00 -3.92
CA PRO A 221 -2.70 17.03 -3.93
C PRO A 221 -2.20 15.60 -4.19
N ASP A 222 -3.13 14.63 -4.19
CA ASP A 222 -2.82 13.23 -4.49
C ASP A 222 -2.24 13.06 -5.91
N GLU A 223 -2.63 13.92 -6.85
CA GLU A 223 -2.12 13.93 -8.22
C GLU A 223 -0.63 14.32 -8.32
N ALA A 224 -0.03 14.86 -7.27
CA ALA A 224 1.42 15.04 -7.17
C ALA A 224 2.17 13.76 -6.80
N LEU A 225 1.45 12.71 -6.35
CA LEU A 225 2.01 11.40 -6.04
C LEU A 225 2.12 10.55 -7.31
N TRP A 226 3.26 9.91 -7.46
CA TRP A 226 3.56 9.01 -8.56
C TRP A 226 4.14 7.71 -8.03
N GLU A 227 4.06 6.69 -8.85
CA GLU A 227 4.59 5.36 -8.55
C GLU A 227 5.33 4.82 -9.77
N CYS A 228 6.49 4.23 -9.54
CA CYS A 228 7.27 3.52 -10.55
C CYS A 228 7.41 2.06 -10.12
N ILE A 229 6.70 1.17 -10.78
CA ILE A 229 6.85 -0.27 -10.60
C ILE A 229 7.88 -0.74 -11.61
N CYS A 230 9.01 -1.25 -11.13
CA CYS A 230 10.12 -1.62 -11.98
C CYS A 230 10.71 -2.99 -11.64
N LEU A 231 11.44 -3.53 -12.59
CA LEU A 231 12.23 -4.75 -12.47
C LEU A 231 13.68 -4.42 -12.77
N PHE A 232 14.55 -4.72 -11.83
CA PHE A 232 15.99 -4.58 -11.98
C PHE A 232 16.63 -5.92 -12.35
N ASN A 233 17.58 -5.88 -13.28
CA ASN A 233 18.42 -7.02 -13.67
C ASN A 233 19.54 -7.27 -12.64
N ALA A 234 20.42 -8.22 -12.93
CA ALA A 234 21.55 -8.58 -12.06
C ALA A 234 22.57 -7.45 -11.89
N GLU A 235 22.64 -6.52 -12.83
CA GLU A 235 23.54 -5.35 -12.85
C GLU A 235 22.92 -4.12 -12.20
N SER A 236 21.74 -4.26 -11.53
CA SER A 236 20.97 -3.17 -10.92
C SER A 236 20.49 -2.13 -11.95
N GLU A 237 20.30 -2.53 -13.19
CA GLU A 237 19.73 -1.72 -14.25
C GLU A 237 18.24 -2.02 -14.43
N ILE A 238 17.48 -1.03 -14.89
CA ILE A 238 16.04 -1.21 -15.11
C ILE A 238 15.80 -2.02 -16.38
N ALA A 239 15.37 -3.26 -16.22
CA ALA A 239 14.91 -4.12 -17.32
C ALA A 239 13.49 -3.79 -17.76
N ARG A 240 12.61 -3.38 -16.85
CA ARG A 240 11.22 -2.95 -17.10
C ARG A 240 10.82 -1.85 -16.14
N ALA A 241 10.00 -0.91 -16.63
CA ALA A 241 9.38 0.10 -15.80
C ALA A 241 7.95 0.41 -16.26
N PHE A 242 7.08 0.64 -15.30
CA PHE A 242 5.73 1.16 -15.47
C PHE A 242 5.54 2.34 -14.56
N THR A 243 5.20 3.50 -15.10
CA THR A 243 4.94 4.72 -14.33
C THR A 243 3.49 5.13 -14.43
N PHE A 244 2.95 5.63 -13.35
CA PHE A 244 1.59 6.17 -13.31
C PHE A 244 1.45 7.22 -12.22
N ARG A 245 0.47 8.09 -12.41
CA ARG A 245 0.09 9.13 -11.46
C ARG A 245 -1.08 8.66 -10.60
N LYS A 246 -1.00 8.86 -9.29
CA LYS A 246 -2.10 8.63 -8.37
C LYS A 246 -3.13 9.74 -8.55
N LEU A 247 -4.41 9.39 -8.61
CA LEU A 247 -5.52 10.34 -8.67
C LEU A 247 -6.28 10.42 -7.35
N SER A 248 -6.23 9.34 -6.58
CA SER A 248 -6.74 9.25 -5.22
C SER A 248 -6.12 8.06 -4.48
N THR A 249 -6.15 8.13 -3.17
CA THR A 249 -5.52 7.15 -2.27
C THR A 249 -6.47 6.71 -1.15
N MET A 250 -6.22 5.55 -0.55
CA MET A 250 -6.91 5.06 0.64
C MET A 250 -5.89 4.59 1.69
N PRO A 251 -5.81 5.21 2.88
CA PRO A 251 -6.48 6.45 3.33
C PRO A 251 -6.14 7.65 2.44
N ALA A 252 -7.05 8.64 2.40
CA ALA A 252 -6.85 9.85 1.60
C ALA A 252 -5.49 10.51 1.91
N HIS A 253 -4.79 10.98 0.87
CA HIS A 253 -3.51 11.70 0.86
C HIS A 253 -2.26 10.89 1.28
N TYR A 254 -2.40 9.74 1.95
CA TYR A 254 -1.25 9.01 2.53
C TYR A 254 -1.36 7.49 2.37
N GLY A 255 -2.28 7.01 1.54
CA GLY A 255 -2.57 5.60 1.40
C GLY A 255 -2.08 4.96 0.10
N ALA A 256 -2.51 3.72 -0.09
CA ALA A 256 -2.35 3.01 -1.35
C ALA A 256 -3.26 3.61 -2.44
N THR A 257 -2.87 3.47 -3.69
CA THR A 257 -3.63 3.98 -4.83
C THR A 257 -5.02 3.35 -4.91
N SER A 258 -6.06 4.17 -4.84
CA SER A 258 -7.45 3.74 -5.11
C SER A 258 -7.86 4.03 -6.55
N ARG A 259 -7.34 5.12 -7.13
CA ARG A 259 -7.49 5.46 -8.54
C ARG A 259 -6.18 6.02 -9.08
N GLY A 260 -5.79 5.60 -10.28
CA GLY A 260 -4.56 6.02 -10.95
C GLY A 260 -4.74 6.20 -12.44
N ARG A 261 -3.79 6.86 -13.09
CA ARG A 261 -3.73 7.05 -14.53
C ARG A 261 -2.35 6.71 -15.04
N SER A 262 -2.28 5.85 -16.06
CA SER A 262 -1.03 5.50 -16.72
C SER A 262 -0.49 6.70 -17.51
N GLU A 263 0.68 7.14 -17.11
CA GLU A 263 1.42 8.25 -17.75
C GLU A 263 2.91 7.87 -17.73
N ARG A 264 3.55 7.95 -18.89
CA ARG A 264 5.00 7.74 -19.01
C ARG A 264 5.73 8.92 -18.37
N ASN A 265 6.69 8.62 -17.51
CA ASN A 265 7.52 9.64 -16.87
C ASN A 265 8.98 9.19 -16.82
N ASP A 266 9.76 9.65 -17.80
CA ASP A 266 11.16 9.26 -17.92
C ASP A 266 12.04 9.80 -16.79
N ALA A 267 11.67 10.93 -16.18
CA ALA A 267 12.37 11.45 -15.01
C ALA A 267 12.20 10.52 -13.79
N LEU A 268 11.04 9.88 -13.65
CA LEU A 268 10.84 8.85 -12.62
C LEU A 268 11.65 7.60 -12.89
N VAL A 269 11.70 7.15 -14.15
CA VAL A 269 12.50 5.97 -14.53
C VAL A 269 13.98 6.24 -14.25
N ALA A 270 14.47 7.44 -14.59
CA ALA A 270 15.85 7.84 -14.28
C ALA A 270 16.11 7.88 -12.77
N LEU A 271 15.17 8.44 -11.98
CA LEU A 271 15.26 8.44 -10.52
C LEU A 271 15.28 7.02 -9.95
N ALA A 272 14.41 6.15 -10.43
CA ALA A 272 14.38 4.74 -10.01
C ALA A 272 15.70 4.03 -10.33
N ALA A 273 16.30 4.31 -11.49
CA ALA A 273 17.62 3.74 -11.85
C ALA A 273 18.73 4.20 -10.88
N LEU A 274 18.71 5.47 -10.44
CA LEU A 274 19.63 5.94 -9.42
C LEU A 274 19.43 5.22 -8.08
N VAL A 275 18.19 5.09 -7.64
CA VAL A 275 17.83 4.36 -6.42
C VAL A 275 18.31 2.91 -6.49
N GLY A 276 18.01 2.19 -7.58
CA GLY A 276 18.43 0.80 -7.76
C GLY A 276 19.93 0.60 -7.64
N ARG A 277 20.73 1.49 -8.24
CA ARG A 277 22.20 1.47 -8.13
C ARG A 277 22.69 1.68 -6.69
N GLN A 278 22.09 2.62 -5.94
CA GLN A 278 22.46 2.86 -4.54
C GLN A 278 22.18 1.65 -3.64
N PHE A 279 21.11 0.92 -3.91
CA PHE A 279 20.74 -0.27 -3.18
C PHE A 279 21.44 -1.55 -3.65
N ASN A 280 22.20 -1.53 -4.75
CA ASN A 280 22.63 -2.74 -5.49
C ASN A 280 21.42 -3.68 -5.69
N TYR A 281 20.32 -3.11 -6.17
CA TYR A 281 19.02 -3.75 -6.16
C TYR A 281 18.83 -4.67 -7.36
N THR A 282 18.26 -5.85 -7.13
CA THR A 282 17.82 -6.76 -8.19
C THR A 282 16.39 -7.23 -7.92
N GLY A 283 15.64 -7.54 -8.98
CA GLY A 283 14.24 -7.98 -8.84
C GLY A 283 13.24 -6.83 -8.84
N ILE A 284 12.06 -7.10 -8.31
CA ILE A 284 10.91 -6.19 -8.37
C ILE A 284 11.02 -5.11 -7.30
N ALA A 285 10.79 -3.86 -7.70
CA ALA A 285 10.62 -2.72 -6.79
C ALA A 285 9.36 -1.93 -7.15
N ASP A 286 8.74 -1.39 -6.11
CA ASP A 286 7.64 -0.43 -6.19
C ASP A 286 8.08 0.85 -5.48
N ILE A 287 8.35 1.91 -6.25
CA ILE A 287 8.96 3.16 -5.78
C ILE A 287 7.92 4.26 -5.77
N ASP A 288 7.66 4.79 -4.58
CA ASP A 288 6.78 5.94 -4.35
C ASP A 288 7.57 7.25 -4.40
N VAL A 289 7.05 8.22 -5.14
CA VAL A 289 7.61 9.57 -5.21
C VAL A 289 6.51 10.64 -5.15
N LYS A 290 6.88 11.86 -4.76
CA LYS A 290 5.99 13.01 -4.83
C LYS A 290 6.66 14.17 -5.56
N TYR A 291 5.94 14.77 -6.51
CA TYR A 291 6.38 16.00 -7.17
C TYR A 291 6.27 17.16 -6.20
N ASP A 292 7.37 17.88 -6.01
CA ASP A 292 7.44 19.08 -5.18
C ASP A 292 7.46 20.31 -6.07
N ALA A 293 6.32 21.00 -6.11
CA ALA A 293 6.20 22.23 -6.92
C ALA A 293 7.08 23.38 -6.44
N ARG A 294 7.63 23.32 -5.22
CA ARG A 294 8.51 24.36 -4.65
C ARG A 294 9.86 24.42 -5.37
N ASP A 295 10.38 23.26 -5.82
CA ASP A 295 11.66 23.16 -6.51
C ASP A 295 11.59 22.44 -7.86
N GLY A 296 10.40 22.01 -8.28
CA GLY A 296 10.17 21.35 -9.56
C GLY A 296 10.75 19.92 -9.64
N ARG A 297 11.01 19.27 -8.52
CA ARG A 297 11.67 17.96 -8.46
C ARG A 297 10.76 16.87 -7.91
N TYR A 298 10.94 15.64 -8.37
CA TYR A 298 10.36 14.45 -7.75
C TYR A 298 11.16 14.08 -6.51
N LYS A 299 10.51 14.04 -5.34
CA LYS A 299 11.11 13.58 -4.09
C LYS A 299 10.84 12.10 -3.91
N TYR A 300 11.88 11.32 -3.73
CA TYR A 300 11.77 9.92 -3.34
C TYR A 300 11.14 9.81 -1.94
N LEU A 301 10.17 8.90 -1.78
CA LEU A 301 9.47 8.69 -0.51
C LEU A 301 9.81 7.34 0.13
N GLU A 302 9.74 6.25 -0.66
CA GLU A 302 10.08 4.90 -0.20
C GLU A 302 10.24 3.93 -1.38
N LEU A 303 11.00 2.85 -1.17
CA LEU A 303 11.07 1.68 -2.02
C LEU A 303 10.43 0.50 -1.28
N ASN A 304 9.46 -0.14 -1.92
CA ASN A 304 8.85 -1.37 -1.47
C ASN A 304 9.49 -2.55 -2.20
N PRO A 305 10.15 -3.51 -1.52
CA PRO A 305 10.89 -4.60 -2.17
C PRO A 305 9.97 -5.75 -2.65
N ARG A 306 8.89 -5.39 -3.32
CA ARG A 306 7.83 -6.29 -3.79
C ARG A 306 6.99 -5.66 -4.90
N LEU A 307 6.04 -6.45 -5.40
CA LEU A 307 4.99 -5.93 -6.27
C LEU A 307 4.15 -4.86 -5.56
N GLY A 308 3.89 -3.74 -6.21
CA GLY A 308 2.94 -2.72 -5.78
C GLY A 308 1.48 -3.14 -6.05
N VAL A 309 0.52 -2.48 -5.41
CA VAL A 309 -0.92 -2.78 -5.60
C VAL A 309 -1.35 -2.63 -7.07
N CYS A 310 -0.70 -1.72 -7.79
CA CYS A 310 -1.03 -1.39 -9.18
C CYS A 310 -0.23 -2.17 -10.23
N HIS A 311 0.54 -3.22 -9.88
CA HIS A 311 1.34 -3.96 -10.86
C HIS A 311 0.48 -4.63 -11.96
N TYR A 312 -0.73 -5.11 -11.64
CA TYR A 312 -1.68 -5.62 -12.63
C TYR A 312 -2.18 -4.51 -13.58
N PHE A 313 -2.26 -3.28 -13.09
CA PHE A 313 -2.51 -2.12 -13.96
C PHE A 313 -1.42 -1.98 -15.01
N GLY A 314 -0.14 -2.10 -14.62
CA GLY A 314 0.99 -2.16 -15.54
C GLY A 314 0.85 -3.28 -16.57
N THR A 315 0.47 -4.50 -16.14
CA THR A 315 0.18 -5.64 -17.04
C THR A 315 -0.84 -5.26 -18.11
N ARG A 316 -1.93 -4.61 -17.71
CA ARG A 316 -2.99 -4.17 -18.63
C ARG A 316 -2.59 -2.99 -19.51
N CYS A 317 -1.49 -2.31 -19.15
CA CYS A 317 -0.87 -1.25 -19.95
C CYS A 317 0.34 -1.73 -20.78
N GLY A 318 0.54 -3.05 -20.93
CA GLY A 318 1.63 -3.61 -21.73
C GLY A 318 2.96 -3.79 -21.00
N LYS A 319 2.99 -3.54 -19.68
CA LYS A 319 4.17 -3.69 -18.79
C LYS A 319 3.93 -4.79 -17.76
N ASN A 320 4.12 -6.04 -18.14
CA ASN A 320 3.91 -7.17 -17.24
C ASN A 320 5.17 -7.49 -16.42
N VAL A 321 5.50 -6.60 -15.47
CA VAL A 321 6.67 -6.74 -14.59
C VAL A 321 6.67 -8.07 -13.84
N THR A 322 5.50 -8.59 -13.45
CA THR A 322 5.37 -9.87 -12.74
C THR A 322 5.81 -11.05 -13.60
N LEU A 323 5.37 -11.09 -14.86
CA LEU A 323 5.76 -12.14 -15.80
C LEU A 323 7.25 -12.04 -16.16
N ASP A 324 7.75 -10.83 -16.34
CA ASP A 324 9.15 -10.63 -16.68
C ASP A 324 10.07 -10.99 -15.50
N ALA A 325 9.66 -10.73 -14.26
CA ALA A 325 10.38 -11.22 -13.08
C ALA A 325 10.39 -12.75 -12.99
N TYR A 326 9.26 -13.39 -13.30
CA TYR A 326 9.19 -14.85 -13.41
C TYR A 326 10.16 -15.38 -14.47
N ARG A 327 10.22 -14.76 -15.66
CA ARG A 327 11.15 -15.12 -16.74
C ARG A 327 12.60 -15.02 -16.31
N LEU A 328 13.00 -13.90 -15.71
CA LEU A 328 14.36 -13.74 -15.18
C LEU A 328 14.70 -14.81 -14.13
N ALA A 329 13.77 -15.11 -13.23
CA ALA A 329 13.96 -16.17 -12.24
C ALA A 329 14.10 -17.56 -12.89
N CYS A 330 13.51 -17.77 -14.08
CA CYS A 330 13.69 -19.00 -14.88
C CYS A 330 14.99 -18.99 -15.70
N GLY A 331 15.73 -17.89 -15.77
CA GLY A 331 16.88 -17.71 -16.64
C GLY A 331 16.50 -17.50 -18.11
N GLU A 332 15.27 -17.05 -18.36
CA GLU A 332 14.80 -16.72 -19.71
C GLU A 332 15.18 -15.27 -20.06
N ASP A 333 15.52 -15.03 -21.32
CA ASP A 333 15.69 -13.68 -21.85
C ASP A 333 14.37 -12.93 -21.88
N LEU A 334 14.42 -11.64 -21.59
CA LEU A 334 13.23 -10.80 -21.70
C LEU A 334 12.97 -10.41 -23.17
N PRO A 335 11.70 -10.40 -23.60
CA PRO A 335 11.36 -9.87 -24.92
C PRO A 335 11.71 -8.38 -24.99
N ALA A 336 11.85 -7.85 -26.21
CA ALA A 336 12.06 -6.43 -26.42
C ALA A 336 11.02 -5.59 -25.65
N ASP A 337 11.49 -4.53 -25.00
CA ASP A 337 10.59 -3.66 -24.25
C ASP A 337 9.71 -2.84 -25.20
N SER A 338 8.41 -2.81 -24.94
CA SER A 338 7.44 -2.01 -25.68
C SER A 338 6.98 -0.81 -24.87
N PRO A 339 6.60 0.30 -25.51
CA PRO A 339 6.04 1.45 -24.80
C PRO A 339 4.81 1.05 -23.95
N GLN A 340 4.65 1.67 -22.80
CA GLN A 340 3.43 1.50 -22.01
C GLN A 340 2.25 2.20 -22.70
N VAL A 341 1.05 1.63 -22.55
CA VAL A 341 -0.20 2.29 -22.97
C VAL A 341 -0.53 3.39 -21.97
N GLU A 342 -0.64 4.62 -22.47
CA GLU A 342 -0.93 5.79 -21.65
C GLU A 342 -2.42 6.15 -21.60
N GLY A 343 -2.80 6.99 -20.64
CA GLY A 343 -4.15 7.52 -20.49
C GLY A 343 -5.19 6.52 -19.94
N ARG A 344 -4.80 5.26 -19.71
CA ARG A 344 -5.69 4.30 -19.04
C ARG A 344 -5.83 4.64 -17.58
N THR A 345 -7.00 4.29 -17.01
CA THR A 345 -7.27 4.48 -15.58
C THR A 345 -7.30 3.15 -14.84
N TYR A 346 -6.89 3.18 -13.59
CA TYR A 346 -7.02 2.10 -12.62
C TYR A 346 -8.09 2.47 -11.60
N LEU A 347 -8.83 1.48 -11.11
CA LEU A 347 -9.85 1.69 -10.08
C LEU A 347 -9.93 0.50 -9.11
N ALA A 348 -9.60 0.74 -7.86
CA ALA A 348 -9.92 -0.11 -6.72
C ALA A 348 -11.20 0.44 -6.08
N VAL A 349 -12.37 -0.01 -6.57
CA VAL A 349 -13.66 0.60 -6.30
C VAL A 349 -14.02 0.68 -4.82
N LEU A 350 -13.65 -0.33 -4.02
CA LEU A 350 -13.96 -0.39 -2.59
C LEU A 350 -13.09 0.60 -1.80
N GLU A 351 -11.83 0.71 -2.15
CA GLU A 351 -10.86 1.67 -1.61
C GLU A 351 -11.21 3.10 -2.04
N GLU A 352 -11.64 3.30 -3.28
CA GLU A 352 -12.08 4.62 -3.78
C GLU A 352 -13.30 5.12 -2.99
N ILE A 353 -14.31 4.27 -2.77
CA ILE A 353 -15.46 4.62 -1.93
C ILE A 353 -15.00 4.97 -0.51
N GLY A 354 -14.19 4.10 0.09
CA GLY A 354 -13.70 4.28 1.45
C GLY A 354 -12.87 5.56 1.61
N GLY A 355 -11.93 5.82 0.70
CA GLY A 355 -11.06 6.99 0.71
C GLY A 355 -11.85 8.29 0.58
N ARG A 356 -12.79 8.35 -0.36
CA ARG A 356 -13.61 9.53 -0.59
C ARG A 356 -14.57 9.83 0.57
N LEU A 357 -15.19 8.80 1.15
CA LEU A 357 -16.02 8.97 2.35
C LEU A 357 -15.19 9.44 3.55
N GLN A 358 -13.98 8.91 3.72
CA GLN A 358 -13.05 9.40 4.75
C GLN A 358 -12.62 10.85 4.51
N ASN A 359 -12.51 11.27 3.26
CA ASN A 359 -12.20 12.65 2.90
C ASN A 359 -13.38 13.62 3.07
N GLY A 360 -14.55 13.12 3.50
CA GLY A 360 -15.75 13.94 3.75
C GLY A 360 -16.63 14.14 2.53
N ASP A 361 -16.38 13.45 1.41
CA ASP A 361 -17.26 13.51 0.24
C ASP A 361 -18.65 12.98 0.57
N SER A 362 -19.67 13.65 0.06
CA SER A 362 -21.04 13.14 0.19
C SER A 362 -21.21 11.85 -0.63
N LEU A 363 -22.14 10.97 -0.21
CA LEU A 363 -22.42 9.73 -0.92
C LEU A 363 -22.80 9.99 -2.40
N LEU A 364 -23.56 11.04 -2.65
CA LEU A 364 -23.95 11.43 -4.02
C LEU A 364 -22.71 11.83 -4.86
N ALA A 365 -21.77 12.58 -4.27
CA ALA A 365 -20.52 12.94 -4.94
C ALA A 365 -19.68 11.70 -5.23
N VAL A 366 -19.59 10.76 -4.30
CA VAL A 366 -18.90 9.47 -4.50
C VAL A 366 -19.52 8.69 -5.63
N LEU A 367 -20.85 8.50 -5.62
CA LEU A 367 -21.56 7.76 -6.67
C LEU A 367 -21.39 8.41 -8.06
N ARG A 368 -21.53 9.75 -8.14
CA ARG A 368 -21.29 10.48 -9.39
C ARG A 368 -19.85 10.31 -9.90
N GLY A 369 -18.87 10.40 -9.00
CA GLY A 369 -17.47 10.20 -9.34
C GLY A 369 -17.17 8.78 -9.83
N LEU A 370 -17.79 7.77 -9.22
CA LEU A 370 -17.68 6.37 -9.67
C LEU A 370 -18.30 6.16 -11.05
N LEU A 371 -19.48 6.72 -11.32
CA LEU A 371 -20.11 6.63 -12.65
C LEU A 371 -19.20 7.21 -13.73
N VAL A 372 -18.60 8.38 -13.47
CA VAL A 372 -17.62 8.99 -14.37
C VAL A 372 -16.38 8.10 -14.55
N ALA A 373 -15.83 7.57 -13.45
CA ALA A 373 -14.67 6.68 -13.52
C ALA A 373 -14.95 5.41 -14.32
N LEU A 374 -16.12 4.79 -14.13
CA LEU A 374 -16.54 3.57 -14.83
C LEU A 374 -16.80 3.81 -16.32
N ALA A 375 -17.29 5.01 -16.71
CA ALA A 375 -17.48 5.37 -18.12
C ALA A 375 -16.15 5.31 -18.93
N HIS A 376 -15.02 5.52 -18.30
CA HIS A 376 -13.69 5.40 -18.92
C HIS A 376 -13.14 3.97 -18.97
N ARG A 377 -13.93 2.95 -18.65
CA ARG A 377 -13.59 1.52 -18.66
C ARG A 377 -12.23 1.25 -17.96
N PRO A 378 -12.11 1.57 -16.67
CA PRO A 378 -10.84 1.45 -15.94
C PRO A 378 -10.40 -0.01 -15.85
N VAL A 379 -9.10 -0.20 -15.65
CA VAL A 379 -8.57 -1.48 -15.18
C VAL A 379 -9.01 -1.66 -13.72
N GLY A 380 -9.94 -2.59 -13.48
CA GLY A 380 -10.45 -2.85 -12.15
C GLY A 380 -9.49 -3.69 -11.33
N ALA A 381 -9.29 -3.30 -10.06
CA ALA A 381 -8.49 -4.08 -9.12
C ALA A 381 -9.14 -5.45 -8.85
N TYR A 382 -10.42 -5.44 -8.53
CA TYR A 382 -11.20 -6.64 -8.22
C TYR A 382 -11.88 -7.26 -9.46
N PHE A 383 -12.31 -6.41 -10.39
CA PHE A 383 -13.11 -6.82 -11.55
C PHE A 383 -12.24 -6.89 -12.80
N ALA A 384 -12.25 -8.04 -13.45
CA ALA A 384 -11.72 -8.23 -14.79
C ALA A 384 -12.76 -9.00 -15.61
N SER A 385 -12.91 -8.67 -16.90
CA SER A 385 -13.94 -9.29 -17.76
C SER A 385 -13.78 -10.81 -17.91
N ASP A 386 -12.57 -11.28 -17.77
CA ASP A 386 -12.15 -12.68 -17.85
C ASP A 386 -12.00 -13.36 -16.48
N ASP A 387 -12.18 -12.58 -15.36
CA ASP A 387 -12.06 -13.08 -13.98
C ASP A 387 -12.97 -12.25 -13.05
N VAL A 388 -14.28 -12.45 -13.16
CA VAL A 388 -15.29 -11.58 -12.55
C VAL A 388 -15.54 -11.85 -11.07
N TRP A 389 -15.32 -13.09 -10.59
CA TRP A 389 -15.74 -13.53 -9.26
C TRP A 389 -15.01 -12.86 -8.08
N PRO A 390 -13.75 -12.44 -8.18
CA PRO A 390 -13.09 -11.72 -7.10
C PRO A 390 -13.81 -10.45 -6.66
N GLY A 391 -14.53 -9.76 -7.57
CA GLY A 391 -15.30 -8.57 -7.25
C GLY A 391 -16.47 -8.83 -6.28
N PRO A 392 -17.46 -9.66 -6.62
CA PRO A 392 -18.54 -10.05 -5.70
C PRO A 392 -18.00 -10.63 -4.39
N PHE A 393 -16.93 -11.44 -4.45
CA PHE A 393 -16.31 -12.02 -3.25
C PHE A 393 -15.73 -10.95 -2.32
N ALA A 394 -15.08 -9.91 -2.87
CA ALA A 394 -14.54 -8.81 -2.07
C ALA A 394 -15.66 -8.01 -1.37
N VAL A 395 -16.80 -7.81 -2.03
CA VAL A 395 -17.99 -7.19 -1.42
C VAL A 395 -18.51 -8.05 -0.27
N LEU A 396 -18.69 -9.36 -0.50
CA LEU A 396 -19.12 -10.31 0.53
C LEU A 396 -18.15 -10.33 1.73
N ARG A 397 -16.84 -10.26 1.47
CA ARG A 397 -15.80 -10.15 2.52
C ARG A 397 -16.03 -8.93 3.40
N ILE A 398 -16.31 -7.76 2.80
CA ILE A 398 -16.57 -6.54 3.56
C ILE A 398 -17.84 -6.69 4.39
N CYS A 399 -18.94 -7.17 3.80
CA CYS A 399 -20.19 -7.41 4.50
C CYS A 399 -19.97 -8.38 5.68
N TYR A 400 -19.29 -9.49 5.46
CA TYR A 400 -18.95 -10.45 6.52
C TYR A 400 -18.15 -9.83 7.65
N ARG A 401 -17.08 -9.06 7.33
CA ARG A 401 -16.26 -8.38 8.34
C ARG A 401 -17.06 -7.35 9.13
N LEU A 402 -17.96 -6.61 8.50
CA LEU A 402 -18.84 -5.65 9.18
C LEU A 402 -19.83 -6.35 10.11
N LEU A 403 -20.49 -7.43 9.63
CA LEU A 403 -21.40 -8.22 10.45
C LEU A 403 -20.68 -8.89 11.65
N ALA A 404 -19.50 -9.43 11.43
CA ALA A 404 -18.70 -10.04 12.50
C ALA A 404 -18.28 -9.00 13.56
N ARG A 405 -17.99 -7.76 13.17
CA ARG A 405 -17.73 -6.65 14.10
C ARG A 405 -19.00 -6.18 14.82
N ALA A 406 -20.12 -6.12 14.09
CA ALA A 406 -21.43 -5.81 14.68
C ALA A 406 -21.76 -6.80 15.80
N TRP A 407 -21.59 -8.08 15.53
CA TRP A 407 -21.89 -9.15 16.47
C TRP A 407 -20.99 -9.11 17.72
N ARG A 408 -19.73 -8.66 17.58
CA ARG A 408 -18.81 -8.45 18.71
C ARG A 408 -19.03 -7.13 19.45
N GLY A 409 -20.03 -6.33 19.06
CA GLY A 409 -20.28 -5.01 19.66
C GLY A 409 -19.23 -3.93 19.31
N GLU A 410 -18.39 -4.19 18.30
CA GLU A 410 -17.28 -3.34 17.91
C GLU A 410 -17.64 -2.28 16.83
N LEU A 411 -18.90 -2.20 16.41
CA LEU A 411 -19.31 -1.24 15.37
C LEU A 411 -19.06 0.21 15.77
N GLY A 412 -19.31 0.56 17.03
CA GLY A 412 -19.00 1.90 17.56
C GLY A 412 -17.52 2.25 17.47
N ALA A 413 -16.63 1.27 17.70
CA ALA A 413 -15.19 1.45 17.65
C ALA A 413 -14.67 1.60 16.19
N VAL A 414 -15.37 1.06 15.19
CA VAL A 414 -15.01 1.24 13.77
C VAL A 414 -15.29 2.66 13.34
N PHE A 415 -16.44 3.21 13.70
CA PHE A 415 -16.79 4.59 13.41
C PHE A 415 -15.95 5.57 14.22
N THR A 416 -15.67 5.29 15.51
CA THR A 416 -14.84 6.16 16.35
C THR A 416 -13.34 6.08 16.03
N LYS A 417 -12.78 4.90 15.70
CA LYS A 417 -11.36 4.80 15.26
C LYS A 417 -11.11 5.40 13.88
N GLN A 418 -12.09 5.34 12.98
CA GLN A 418 -11.99 6.00 11.67
C GLN A 418 -12.34 7.50 11.73
N PHE A 419 -13.03 7.94 12.76
CA PHE A 419 -13.55 9.29 12.94
C PHE A 419 -13.18 9.88 14.31
N THR A 420 -11.91 9.75 14.72
CA THR A 420 -11.44 10.46 15.93
C THR A 420 -11.38 11.97 15.66
N ARG A 421 -11.56 12.80 16.72
CA ARG A 421 -11.44 14.28 16.64
C ARG A 421 -10.15 14.73 15.92
N ALA A 422 -9.07 13.96 16.02
CA ALA A 422 -7.82 14.23 15.31
C ALA A 422 -7.96 14.03 13.79
N ASP A 423 -8.76 13.05 13.35
CA ASP A 423 -9.03 12.81 11.93
C ASP A 423 -9.99 13.85 11.34
N GLU A 424 -10.90 14.38 12.13
CA GLU A 424 -11.81 15.48 11.74
C GLU A 424 -11.06 16.80 11.56
N ARG A 425 -10.18 17.16 12.50
CA ARG A 425 -9.28 18.31 12.34
C ARG A 425 -8.37 18.15 11.13
N ARG A 426 -7.80 16.97 10.96
CA ARG A 426 -6.93 16.63 9.82
C ARG A 426 -7.62 16.86 8.49
N ARG A 427 -8.90 16.46 8.35
CA ARG A 427 -9.69 16.65 7.11
C ARG A 427 -9.94 18.11 6.79
N ALA A 428 -10.35 18.89 7.77
CA ALA A 428 -10.62 20.32 7.57
C ALA A 428 -9.35 21.08 7.18
N GLU A 429 -8.21 20.70 7.75
CA GLU A 429 -6.92 21.36 7.52
C GLU A 429 -6.25 20.86 6.22
N ASP A 430 -6.41 19.57 5.88
CA ASP A 430 -5.93 19.01 4.60
C ASP A 430 -6.66 19.67 3.42
N SER A 431 -7.98 19.91 3.54
CA SER A 431 -8.73 20.63 2.50
C SER A 431 -8.20 22.05 2.27
N ASN A 432 -7.78 22.74 3.34
CA ASN A 432 -7.15 24.06 3.24
C ASN A 432 -5.74 24.00 2.65
N LEU A 433 -4.95 22.97 3.02
CA LEU A 433 -3.59 22.78 2.52
C LEU A 433 -3.56 22.49 1.00
N TYR A 434 -4.60 21.83 0.49
CA TYR A 434 -4.72 21.46 -0.92
C TYR A 434 -5.65 22.37 -1.73
N GLY A 435 -6.12 23.48 -1.16
CA GLY A 435 -6.97 24.45 -1.84
C GLY A 435 -8.41 23.97 -2.10
N VAL A 436 -8.85 22.94 -1.40
CA VAL A 436 -10.22 22.44 -1.44
C VAL A 436 -11.02 23.12 -0.32
N ALA A 437 -12.05 23.89 -0.67
CA ALA A 437 -12.89 24.55 0.31
C ALA A 437 -13.57 23.49 1.23
N PRO A 438 -13.55 23.67 2.57
CA PRO A 438 -14.17 22.73 3.48
C PRO A 438 -15.67 22.67 3.23
N SER A 439 -16.18 21.50 2.87
CA SER A 439 -17.61 21.25 2.79
C SER A 439 -18.18 21.22 4.21
N GLY A 440 -18.73 22.35 4.65
CA GLY A 440 -19.72 22.55 5.70
C GLY A 440 -19.70 21.72 7.00
N PHE A 441 -18.56 21.19 7.43
CA PHE A 441 -18.48 20.44 8.68
C PHE A 441 -18.07 21.36 9.85
N GLN A 442 -19.07 21.73 10.67
CA GLN A 442 -18.82 22.34 11.98
C GLN A 442 -18.72 21.20 13.02
N GLY A 443 -17.53 20.95 13.54
CA GLY A 443 -17.30 19.98 14.63
C GLY A 443 -18.00 20.41 15.93
N PRO A 444 -18.32 19.48 16.84
CA PRO A 444 -19.07 19.77 18.07
C PRO A 444 -18.39 20.76 19.04
N GLU A 445 -17.15 21.14 18.85
CA GLU A 445 -16.46 22.14 19.70
C GLU A 445 -16.88 23.60 19.41
N HIS A 446 -17.38 23.92 18.21
CA HIS A 446 -17.94 25.24 17.94
C HIS A 446 -19.29 25.51 18.64
N ALA A 447 -19.98 24.44 19.04
CA ALA A 447 -21.24 24.56 19.82
C ALA A 447 -21.01 24.84 21.31
N ALA A 448 -19.83 24.56 21.85
CA ALA A 448 -19.52 24.77 23.29
C ALA A 448 -18.96 26.15 23.60
N THR A 449 -18.29 26.81 22.63
CA THR A 449 -17.74 28.16 22.85
C THR A 449 -18.78 29.27 22.72
N SER A 450 -19.88 29.04 21.96
CA SER A 450 -20.95 30.05 21.84
C SER A 450 -21.88 30.14 23.06
N ARG A 451 -21.77 29.25 24.06
CA ARG A 451 -22.58 29.29 25.29
C ARG A 451 -21.87 29.90 26.51
N ARG A 452 -20.63 30.39 26.43
CA ARG A 452 -19.91 30.97 27.52
C ARG A 452 -19.82 32.53 27.55
N GLU A 453 -20.39 33.21 26.57
CA GLU A 453 -20.38 34.70 26.50
C GLU A 453 -21.75 35.37 26.76
N GLN A 454 -22.60 34.77 27.57
CA GLN A 454 -23.78 35.45 28.07
C GLN A 454 -23.80 35.34 29.62
N THR A 455 -22.91 36.06 30.29
CA THR A 455 -23.09 36.47 31.69
C THR A 455 -23.45 37.95 31.70
N PRO A 456 -24.55 38.37 32.36
CA PRO A 456 -24.98 39.76 32.32
C PRO A 456 -24.02 40.67 33.08
N ALA A 457 -23.74 41.82 32.46
CA ALA A 457 -22.94 42.86 33.05
C ALA A 457 -23.52 43.30 34.42
N ALA A 458 -22.71 43.18 35.46
CA ALA A 458 -22.99 43.76 36.77
C ALA A 458 -22.92 45.28 36.66
N THR A 459 -23.99 45.94 36.97
CA THR A 459 -24.11 47.39 37.14
C THR A 459 -23.16 47.90 38.21
N SER A 460 -22.22 48.75 37.83
CA SER A 460 -21.38 49.50 38.77
C SER A 460 -22.21 50.65 39.40
N PRO A 461 -22.10 50.94 40.70
CA PRO A 461 -22.75 52.10 41.30
C PRO A 461 -21.94 53.38 40.99
N ARG A 462 -22.66 54.45 40.73
CA ARG A 462 -22.11 55.83 40.57
C ARG A 462 -21.51 56.29 41.90
N PRO A 463 -20.39 57.03 41.92
CA PRO A 463 -19.94 57.74 43.12
C PRO A 463 -20.79 59.00 43.35
N ALA A 464 -21.15 59.19 44.57
CA ALA A 464 -21.85 60.38 45.09
C ALA A 464 -20.91 61.61 45.08
N SER A 465 -21.47 62.75 44.65
CA SER A 465 -20.88 64.09 44.81
C SER A 465 -20.95 64.52 46.27
N THR A 466 -19.82 64.91 46.81
CA THR A 466 -19.79 65.82 47.97
C THR A 466 -19.03 67.07 47.65
N SER A 467 -19.75 68.17 47.78
CA SER A 467 -19.27 69.52 47.85
C SER A 467 -18.63 69.82 49.25
N ALA A 468 -17.46 70.34 49.23
CA ALA A 468 -17.00 71.49 50.02
C ALA A 468 -15.59 71.87 49.50
#